data_dc17d27ff317f0d4043369df961c1277
#
_entry.id   dc17d27ff317f0d4043369df961c1277
#
_cell.length_a   1.000
_cell.length_b   1.000
_cell.length_c   1.000
_cell.angle_alpha   90.00
_cell.angle_beta   90.00
_cell.angle_gamma   90.00
#
_symmetry.space_group_name_H-M   'P 1'
#
loop_
_entity.id
_entity.type
_entity.pdbx_description
1 polymer ?
#
loop_
_entity_poly.entity_id
_entity_poly.type
_entity_poly.pdbx_seq_one_letter_code
_entity_poly.pdbx_strand_id
1 'polypeptide(L)'
;NVREFVHAVYDTIWNRRNFSAINKAYSSNVEFEGSTGRKFKGTLQLRKFIISILASFPDLALSIEDLYWMGNTKDGFLVSVRWGAVGTHKGNGSYGQPTNREVYLWGITQWQIKDNKIVKEWTGFNELAILMQILGDKK
;
A
#
# COMPACT_ATOMS: atom_id res chain seq x y z
N ASN A 1 9.71 -17.70 -2.83
CA ASN A 1 9.45 -17.72 -1.40
C ASN A 1 8.73 -16.46 -0.97
N VAL A 2 8.26 -16.43 0.28
CA VAL A 2 7.44 -15.33 0.79
C VAL A 2 8.18 -14.00 0.73
N ARG A 3 9.44 -13.96 1.16
CA ARG A 3 10.22 -12.72 1.17
C ARG A 3 10.34 -12.12 -0.22
N GLU A 4 10.68 -12.94 -1.20
CA GLU A 4 10.81 -12.49 -2.58
C GLU A 4 9.47 -11.99 -3.13
N PHE A 5 8.40 -12.69 -2.81
CA PHE A 5 7.06 -12.31 -3.25
C PHE A 5 6.68 -10.93 -2.71
N VAL A 6 6.90 -10.69 -1.41
CA VAL A 6 6.56 -9.43 -0.77
C VAL A 6 7.36 -8.28 -1.38
N HIS A 7 8.68 -8.45 -1.49
CA HIS A 7 9.54 -7.43 -2.08
C HIS A 7 9.14 -7.13 -3.53
N ALA A 8 8.80 -8.16 -4.30
CA ALA A 8 8.39 -7.99 -5.69
C ALA A 8 7.11 -7.17 -5.79
N VAL A 9 6.12 -7.42 -4.92
CA VAL A 9 4.86 -6.69 -4.94
C VAL A 9 5.09 -5.20 -4.66
N TYR A 10 5.84 -4.89 -3.60
CA TYR A 10 6.10 -3.50 -3.24
C TYR A 10 6.91 -2.78 -4.31
N ASP A 11 7.96 -3.43 -4.82
CA ASP A 11 8.80 -2.81 -5.84
C ASP A 11 8.07 -2.62 -7.16
N THR A 12 7.36 -3.65 -7.62
CA THR A 12 6.75 -3.64 -8.95
C THR A 12 5.53 -2.72 -8.99
N ILE A 13 4.63 -2.86 -8.02
CA ILE A 13 3.36 -2.13 -8.03
C ILE A 13 3.54 -0.70 -7.51
N TRP A 14 4.12 -0.57 -6.31
CA TRP A 14 4.19 0.74 -5.67
C TRP A 14 5.34 1.59 -6.16
N ASN A 15 6.53 1.01 -6.35
CA ASN A 15 7.70 1.80 -6.71
C ASN A 15 7.87 1.98 -8.21
N ARG A 16 7.54 0.95 -8.99
CA ARG A 16 7.66 1.02 -10.46
C ARG A 16 6.36 1.34 -11.18
N ARG A 17 5.25 1.42 -10.48
CA ARG A 17 3.93 1.71 -11.03
C ARG A 17 3.48 0.73 -12.11
N ASN A 18 3.92 -0.51 -12.01
CA ASN A 18 3.48 -1.55 -12.95
C ASN A 18 2.17 -2.16 -12.45
N PHE A 19 1.05 -1.52 -12.81
CA PHE A 19 -0.25 -1.91 -12.30
C PHE A 19 -0.77 -3.22 -12.89
N SER A 20 -0.21 -3.67 -14.01
CA SER A 20 -0.57 -4.99 -14.55
C SER A 20 -0.16 -6.12 -13.60
N ALA A 21 0.82 -5.89 -12.74
CA ALA A 21 1.24 -6.89 -11.77
C ALA A 21 0.21 -7.13 -10.67
N ILE A 22 -0.76 -6.24 -10.49
CA ILE A 22 -1.82 -6.41 -9.48
C ILE A 22 -2.57 -7.72 -9.74
N ASN A 23 -2.94 -7.99 -10.98
CA ASN A 23 -3.69 -9.20 -11.31
C ASN A 23 -2.86 -10.48 -11.14
N LYS A 24 -1.54 -10.37 -11.14
CA LYS A 24 -0.66 -11.51 -10.91
C LYS A 24 -0.48 -11.81 -9.43
N ALA A 25 -0.43 -10.76 -8.61
CA ALA A 25 -0.14 -10.89 -7.18
C ALA A 25 -1.41 -11.06 -6.34
N TYR A 26 -2.52 -10.48 -6.78
CA TYR A 26 -3.77 -10.46 -6.01
C TYR A 26 -4.83 -11.33 -6.64
N SER A 27 -5.62 -12.00 -5.80
CA SER A 27 -6.83 -12.68 -6.26
C SER A 27 -7.81 -11.66 -6.85
N SER A 28 -8.54 -12.05 -7.90
CA SER A 28 -9.55 -11.17 -8.50
C SER A 28 -10.63 -10.75 -7.52
N ASN A 29 -10.82 -11.52 -6.46
CA ASN A 29 -11.83 -11.27 -5.41
C ASN A 29 -11.20 -10.81 -4.11
N VAL A 30 -10.00 -10.24 -4.16
CA VAL A 30 -9.29 -9.81 -2.95
C VAL A 30 -10.17 -8.89 -2.09
N GLU A 31 -10.15 -9.12 -0.79
CA GLU A 31 -10.85 -8.26 0.17
C GLU A 31 -9.84 -7.33 0.82
N PHE A 32 -10.19 -6.05 0.88
CA PHE A 32 -9.33 -5.03 1.47
C PHE A 32 -10.05 -4.33 2.62
N GLU A 33 -9.33 -4.16 3.73
CA GLU A 33 -9.79 -3.35 4.85
C GLU A 33 -8.70 -2.34 5.23
N GLY A 34 -9.08 -1.07 5.25
CA GLY A 34 -8.22 -0.01 5.73
C GLY A 34 -8.54 0.38 7.17
N SER A 35 -7.62 1.09 7.80
CA SER A 35 -7.72 1.46 9.21
C SER A 35 -8.81 2.48 9.52
N THR A 36 -9.34 3.17 8.50
CA THR A 36 -10.34 4.22 8.69
C THR A 36 -11.73 3.79 8.23
N GLY A 37 -12.02 2.49 8.32
CA GLY A 37 -13.31 1.96 7.89
C GLY A 37 -13.43 1.74 6.40
N ARG A 38 -12.37 1.97 5.64
CA ARG A 38 -12.36 1.72 4.20
C ARG A 38 -12.43 0.22 3.95
N LYS A 39 -13.40 -0.20 3.16
CA LYS A 39 -13.55 -1.60 2.76
C LYS A 39 -13.93 -1.67 1.29
N PHE A 40 -13.30 -2.57 0.56
CA PHE A 40 -13.70 -2.85 -0.81
C PHE A 40 -13.26 -4.25 -1.21
N LYS A 41 -13.70 -4.68 -2.39
CA LYS A 41 -13.43 -6.01 -2.90
C LYS A 41 -13.06 -5.93 -4.37
N GLY A 42 -12.08 -6.74 -4.76
CA GLY A 42 -11.67 -6.90 -6.16
C GLY A 42 -10.50 -6.05 -6.57
N THR A 43 -9.81 -6.52 -7.61
CA THR A 43 -8.59 -5.86 -8.08
C THR A 43 -8.86 -4.51 -8.75
N LEU A 44 -10.04 -4.30 -9.31
CA LEU A 44 -10.36 -3.00 -9.89
C LEU A 44 -10.41 -1.91 -8.82
N GLN A 45 -11.08 -2.19 -7.70
CA GLN A 45 -11.16 -1.25 -6.59
C GLN A 45 -9.79 -1.04 -5.94
N LEU A 46 -9.00 -2.10 -5.83
CA LEU A 46 -7.65 -2.01 -5.30
C LEU A 46 -6.78 -1.10 -6.18
N ARG A 47 -6.86 -1.27 -7.50
CA ARG A 47 -6.13 -0.42 -8.43
C ARG A 47 -6.51 1.05 -8.27
N LYS A 48 -7.80 1.33 -8.16
CA LYS A 48 -8.29 2.69 -7.96
C LYS A 48 -7.73 3.31 -6.68
N PHE A 49 -7.68 2.52 -5.62
CA PHE A 49 -7.12 2.98 -4.35
C PHE A 49 -5.63 3.32 -4.48
N ILE A 50 -4.85 2.42 -5.07
CA ILE A 50 -3.42 2.62 -5.27
C ILE A 50 -3.17 3.87 -6.12
N ILE A 51 -3.89 4.00 -7.22
CA ILE A 51 -3.74 5.14 -8.13
C ILE A 51 -4.11 6.44 -7.42
N SER A 52 -5.13 6.42 -6.56
CA SER A 52 -5.53 7.64 -5.83
C SER A 52 -4.43 8.14 -4.91
N ILE A 53 -3.69 7.24 -4.28
CA ILE A 53 -2.55 7.61 -3.43
C ILE A 53 -1.42 8.18 -4.30
N LEU A 54 -1.09 7.49 -5.39
CA LEU A 54 -0.01 7.90 -6.26
C LEU A 54 -0.32 9.19 -7.03
N ALA A 55 -1.59 9.50 -7.23
CA ALA A 55 -1.99 10.77 -7.84
C ALA A 55 -1.59 11.96 -6.96
N SER A 56 -1.71 11.82 -5.65
CA SER A 56 -1.30 12.88 -4.71
C SER A 56 0.22 12.92 -4.52
N PHE A 57 0.87 11.76 -4.56
CA PHE A 57 2.30 11.63 -4.31
C PHE A 57 2.96 10.87 -5.47
N PRO A 58 3.14 11.54 -6.64
CA PRO A 58 3.63 10.82 -7.83
C PRO A 58 5.05 10.30 -7.70
N ASP A 59 5.83 10.82 -6.77
CA ASP A 59 7.19 10.36 -6.50
C ASP A 59 7.27 9.41 -5.29
N LEU A 60 6.13 8.88 -4.84
CA LEU A 60 6.09 8.03 -3.65
C LEU A 60 7.03 6.83 -3.80
N ALA A 61 7.83 6.60 -2.75
CA ALA A 61 8.71 5.45 -2.66
C ALA A 61 8.43 4.73 -1.35
N LEU A 62 8.22 3.43 -1.45
CA LEU A 62 7.99 2.57 -0.28
C LEU A 62 9.23 1.72 -0.01
N SER A 63 9.50 1.53 1.28
CA SER A 63 10.56 0.63 1.74
C SER A 63 9.96 -0.33 2.77
N ILE A 64 10.44 -1.57 2.75
CA ILE A 64 10.04 -2.57 3.73
C ILE A 64 10.99 -2.47 4.91
N GLU A 65 10.42 -2.17 6.08
CA GLU A 65 11.20 -2.01 7.32
C GLU A 65 11.31 -3.33 8.07
N ASP A 66 10.19 -4.03 8.23
CA ASP A 66 10.13 -5.33 8.88
C ASP A 66 9.18 -6.25 8.12
N LEU A 67 9.48 -7.53 8.12
CA LEU A 67 8.69 -8.52 7.42
C LEU A 67 8.66 -9.82 8.22
N TYR A 68 7.46 -10.26 8.56
CA TYR A 68 7.25 -11.50 9.29
C TYR A 68 6.16 -12.31 8.61
N TRP A 69 6.28 -13.61 8.64
CA TRP A 69 5.23 -14.47 8.09
C TRP A 69 5.17 -15.80 8.84
N MET A 70 4.03 -16.45 8.72
CA MET A 70 3.79 -17.79 9.22
C MET A 70 2.91 -18.54 8.24
N GLY A 71 2.98 -19.85 8.28
CA GLY A 71 2.18 -20.71 7.41
C GLY A 71 3.03 -21.54 6.48
N ASN A 72 2.36 -22.15 5.53
CA ASN A 72 3.00 -23.03 4.56
C ASN A 72 2.25 -23.01 3.24
N THR A 73 2.83 -23.65 2.22
CA THR A 73 2.25 -23.64 0.87
C THR A 73 0.87 -24.29 0.83
N LYS A 74 0.65 -25.31 1.65
CA LYS A 74 -0.62 -26.03 1.65
C LYS A 74 -1.76 -25.23 2.26
N ASP A 75 -1.51 -24.63 3.42
CA ASP A 75 -2.55 -23.93 4.19
C ASP A 75 -2.59 -22.43 3.92
N GLY A 76 -1.58 -21.94 3.22
CA GLY A 76 -1.44 -20.52 2.96
C GLY A 76 -0.54 -19.84 3.98
N PHE A 77 -0.34 -18.55 3.76
CA PHE A 77 0.56 -17.74 4.60
C PHE A 77 -0.17 -16.53 5.16
N LEU A 78 0.19 -16.17 6.38
CA LEU A 78 -0.14 -14.86 6.94
C LEU A 78 1.15 -14.05 6.95
N VAL A 79 1.08 -12.85 6.40
CA VAL A 79 2.25 -11.99 6.24
C VAL A 79 1.98 -10.67 6.94
N SER A 80 2.99 -10.15 7.63
CA SER A 80 2.91 -8.82 8.26
C SER A 80 4.11 -8.01 7.80
N VAL A 81 3.84 -6.82 7.27
CA VAL A 81 4.87 -5.92 6.75
C VAL A 81 4.72 -4.57 7.44
N ARG A 82 5.81 -4.06 8.01
CA ARG A 82 5.88 -2.66 8.40
C ARG A 82 6.69 -1.94 7.34
N TRP A 83 6.10 -0.94 6.73
CA TRP A 83 6.71 -0.22 5.62
C TRP A 83 6.83 1.26 5.93
N GLY A 84 7.78 1.90 5.27
CA GLY A 84 7.92 3.35 5.28
C GLY A 84 7.63 3.91 3.90
N ALA A 85 7.19 5.14 3.83
CA ALA A 85 6.89 5.81 2.58
C ALA A 85 7.33 7.26 2.64
N VAL A 86 7.92 7.72 1.55
CA VAL A 86 8.34 9.11 1.37
C VAL A 86 7.79 9.60 0.04
N GLY A 87 7.24 10.79 0.04
CA GLY A 87 6.74 11.38 -1.20
C GLY A 87 6.54 12.87 -1.05
N THR A 88 6.29 13.53 -2.18
CA THR A 88 6.02 14.96 -2.22
C THR A 88 4.60 15.17 -2.72
N HIS A 89 3.85 16.02 -2.03
CA HIS A 89 2.46 16.32 -2.37
C HIS A 89 2.43 17.23 -3.59
N LYS A 90 2.63 16.64 -4.77
CA LYS A 90 2.74 17.34 -6.06
C LYS A 90 1.50 17.24 -6.92
N GLY A 91 0.59 16.30 -6.62
CA GLY A 91 -0.54 16.03 -7.49
C GLY A 91 -1.87 16.31 -6.83
N ASN A 92 -2.86 16.57 -7.66
CA ASN A 92 -4.25 16.64 -7.22
C ASN A 92 -4.78 15.24 -6.99
N GLY A 93 -5.43 15.02 -5.87
CA GLY A 93 -5.98 13.73 -5.53
C GLY A 93 -6.76 13.81 -4.24
N SER A 94 -6.76 12.72 -3.49
CA SER A 94 -7.56 12.58 -2.27
C SER A 94 -7.22 13.61 -1.19
N TYR A 95 -6.04 14.22 -1.25
CA TYR A 95 -5.58 15.17 -0.23
C TYR A 95 -5.61 16.62 -0.71
N GLY A 96 -6.37 16.91 -1.77
CA GLY A 96 -6.59 18.25 -2.23
C GLY A 96 -5.49 18.77 -3.15
N GLN A 97 -5.41 20.09 -3.25
CA GLN A 97 -4.45 20.75 -4.13
C GLN A 97 -3.01 20.54 -3.69
N PRO A 98 -2.07 20.42 -4.62
CA PRO A 98 -0.68 20.15 -4.27
C PRO A 98 -0.08 21.28 -3.44
N THR A 99 0.61 20.89 -2.37
CA THR A 99 1.28 21.84 -1.47
C THR A 99 2.79 21.84 -1.69
N ASN A 100 3.32 20.91 -2.47
CA ASN A 100 4.75 20.68 -2.69
C ASN A 100 5.52 20.36 -1.41
N ARG A 101 4.80 19.90 -0.37
CA ARG A 101 5.44 19.51 0.88
C ARG A 101 5.82 18.04 0.84
N GLU A 102 6.95 17.74 1.46
CA GLU A 102 7.41 16.38 1.61
C GLU A 102 6.67 15.72 2.75
N VAL A 103 6.29 14.46 2.55
CA VAL A 103 5.56 13.66 3.53
C VAL A 103 6.32 12.37 3.78
N TYR A 104 6.47 12.02 5.05
CA TYR A 104 6.98 10.74 5.48
C TYR A 104 5.95 10.08 6.41
N LEU A 105 5.73 8.79 6.22
CA LEU A 105 4.92 8.02 7.14
C LEU A 105 5.33 6.55 7.10
N TRP A 106 4.85 5.80 8.09
CA TRP A 106 4.95 4.36 8.04
C TRP A 106 3.58 3.75 8.29
N GLY A 107 3.43 2.52 7.88
CA GLY A 107 2.18 1.80 8.08
C GLY A 107 2.45 0.32 8.22
N ILE A 108 1.38 -0.41 8.45
CA ILE A 108 1.41 -1.86 8.55
C ILE A 108 0.42 -2.44 7.57
N THR A 109 0.87 -3.44 6.83
CA THR A 109 0.03 -4.22 5.93
C THR A 109 0.11 -5.67 6.34
N GLN A 110 -1.04 -6.32 6.39
CA GLN A 110 -1.10 -7.76 6.60
C GLN A 110 -1.80 -8.40 5.42
N TRP A 111 -1.28 -9.54 4.99
CA TRP A 111 -1.84 -10.30 3.87
C TRP A 111 -2.16 -11.70 4.30
N GLN A 112 -3.25 -12.21 3.76
CA GLN A 112 -3.49 -13.64 3.70
C GLN A 112 -3.23 -14.08 2.26
N ILE A 113 -2.30 -15.02 2.11
CA ILE A 113 -1.88 -15.52 0.79
C ILE A 113 -2.32 -16.97 0.67
N LYS A 114 -3.00 -17.29 -0.43
CA LYS A 114 -3.37 -18.66 -0.80
C LYS A 114 -3.12 -18.88 -2.26
N ASP A 115 -2.54 -20.03 -2.60
CA ASP A 115 -2.27 -20.41 -4.00
C ASP A 115 -1.51 -19.30 -4.73
N ASN A 116 -0.48 -18.76 -4.08
CA ASN A 116 0.41 -17.73 -4.62
C ASN A 116 -0.27 -16.40 -4.93
N LYS A 117 -1.44 -16.15 -4.31
CA LYS A 117 -2.16 -14.88 -4.51
C LYS A 117 -2.59 -14.31 -3.17
N ILE A 118 -2.58 -12.99 -3.09
CA ILE A 118 -3.11 -12.28 -1.93
C ILE A 118 -4.63 -12.32 -2.02
N VAL A 119 -5.27 -12.96 -1.03
CA VAL A 119 -6.74 -13.07 -1.01
C VAL A 119 -7.38 -12.07 -0.06
N LYS A 120 -6.60 -11.55 0.90
CA LYS A 120 -7.09 -10.52 1.81
C LYS A 120 -5.93 -9.62 2.22
N GLU A 121 -6.23 -8.33 2.35
CA GLU A 121 -5.28 -7.34 2.79
C GLU A 121 -5.90 -6.44 3.85
N TRP A 122 -5.15 -6.21 4.91
CA TRP A 122 -5.42 -5.16 5.90
C TRP A 122 -4.28 -4.18 5.84
N THR A 123 -4.59 -2.90 5.68
CA THR A 123 -3.55 -1.86 5.63
C THR A 123 -3.96 -0.70 6.50
N GLY A 124 -3.08 -0.34 7.42
CA GLY A 124 -3.28 0.79 8.31
C GLY A 124 -2.13 1.77 8.23
N PHE A 125 -2.47 3.04 8.13
CA PHE A 125 -1.54 4.14 8.25
C PHE A 125 -2.29 5.37 8.78
N ASN A 126 -1.53 6.31 9.31
CA ASN A 126 -2.13 7.49 9.96
C ASN A 126 -2.37 8.59 8.94
N GLU A 127 -3.60 8.69 8.42
CA GLU A 127 -3.94 9.72 7.44
C GLU A 127 -3.91 11.12 8.05
N LEU A 128 -4.17 11.25 9.34
CA LEU A 128 -4.03 12.55 10.00
C LEU A 128 -2.58 13.04 9.93
N ALA A 129 -1.61 12.15 10.07
CA ALA A 129 -0.20 12.51 9.95
C ALA A 129 0.13 13.05 8.56
N ILE A 130 -0.49 12.51 7.51
CA ILE A 130 -0.34 13.04 6.16
C ILE A 130 -0.87 14.46 6.10
N LEU A 131 -2.09 14.68 6.58
CA LEU A 131 -2.71 15.99 6.56
C LEU A 131 -1.90 17.02 7.34
N MET A 132 -1.39 16.64 8.51
CA MET A 132 -0.57 17.54 9.32
C MET A 132 0.71 17.96 8.60
N GLN A 133 1.32 17.05 7.86
CA GLN A 133 2.55 17.35 7.13
C GLN A 133 2.29 18.22 5.90
N ILE A 134 1.24 17.97 5.14
CA ILE A 134 0.96 18.75 3.94
C ILE A 134 0.39 20.12 4.27
N LEU A 135 -0.34 20.27 5.36
CA LEU A 135 -0.79 21.59 5.83
C LEU A 135 0.36 22.35 6.45
N GLY A 136 1.31 21.61 7.00
CA GLY A 136 2.52 22.19 7.54
C GLY A 136 2.32 22.95 8.81
N ASP A 137 3.42 23.11 9.52
CA ASP A 137 3.49 23.95 10.68
C ASP A 137 4.16 25.25 10.25
N LYS A 138 3.47 26.33 10.35
CA LYS A 138 4.00 27.63 9.91
C LYS A 138 4.71 28.30 11.06
N LYS A 139 5.98 28.18 11.03
CA LYS A 139 6.81 28.86 12.01
C LYS A 139 7.40 30.11 11.49
#